data_d7f4aacd2cc6e20b0c47daaf9676001b
#
_entry.id   d7f4aacd2cc6e20b0c47daaf9676001b
#
_cell.length_a   1.000
_cell.length_b   1.000
_cell.length_c   1.000
_cell.angle_alpha   90.00
_cell.angle_beta   90.00
_cell.angle_gamma   90.00
#
_symmetry.space_group_name_H-M   'P 1'
#
loop_
_entity.id
_entity.type
_entity.pdbx_description
1 polymer ?
#
loop_
_entity_poly.entity_id
_entity_poly.type
_entity_poly.pdbx_seq_one_letter_code
_entity_poly.pdbx_strand_id
1 'polypeptide(L)'
;MIEVNVILNNINWKRYLRNPNRFIDKKITLLNKKNKLFKKNTLICSLLLSGAKEIKNLNKKFRKKNKSTDVLSFPFYEKNQLNNKIRKEKEVYLGDIIINLNQVKKKNNKAKFKEELNKLWIHGLLHLLGYDHKSNSQYLQMQKLEKKFSYLIK
;
A
#
# COMPACT_ATOMS: atom_id res chain seq x y z
N MET A 1 10.88 1.44 -11.38
CA MET A 1 9.40 1.20 -11.42
C MET A 1 8.94 0.60 -10.11
N ILE A 2 7.64 0.59 -9.84
CA ILE A 2 7.06 -0.14 -8.70
C ILE A 2 6.42 -1.42 -9.22
N GLU A 3 6.63 -2.54 -8.51
CA GLU A 3 5.98 -3.81 -8.74
C GLU A 3 5.26 -4.25 -7.47
N VAL A 4 4.03 -4.77 -7.61
CA VAL A 4 3.20 -5.18 -6.49
C VAL A 4 2.75 -6.62 -6.66
N ASN A 5 3.18 -7.49 -5.76
CA ASN A 5 2.70 -8.86 -5.68
C ASN A 5 1.40 -8.91 -4.88
N VAL A 6 0.27 -9.07 -5.55
CA VAL A 6 -1.04 -9.11 -4.90
C VAL A 6 -1.35 -10.53 -4.44
N ILE A 7 -1.59 -10.69 -3.14
CA ILE A 7 -1.92 -11.96 -2.50
C ILE A 7 -3.36 -11.90 -1.97
N LEU A 8 -4.22 -12.76 -2.51
CA LEU A 8 -5.62 -12.85 -2.08
C LEU A 8 -5.75 -13.86 -0.94
N ASN A 9 -5.79 -13.37 0.30
CA ASN A 9 -5.93 -14.20 1.51
C ASN A 9 -7.40 -14.37 1.96
N ASN A 10 -8.30 -13.53 1.46
CA ASN A 10 -9.73 -13.61 1.76
C ASN A 10 -10.53 -13.56 0.45
N ILE A 11 -11.21 -14.66 0.10
CA ILE A 11 -11.97 -14.82 -1.14
C ILE A 11 -13.12 -13.80 -1.28
N ASN A 12 -13.62 -13.25 -0.17
CA ASN A 12 -14.70 -12.26 -0.18
C ASN A 12 -14.33 -10.95 -0.91
N TRP A 13 -13.06 -10.67 -1.12
CA TRP A 13 -12.60 -9.57 -1.97
C TRP A 13 -13.16 -9.64 -3.39
N LYS A 14 -13.39 -10.86 -3.93
CA LYS A 14 -13.96 -11.06 -5.28
C LYS A 14 -15.39 -10.54 -5.42
N ARG A 15 -16.12 -10.34 -4.31
CA ARG A 15 -17.45 -9.71 -4.33
C ARG A 15 -17.39 -8.25 -4.78
N TYR A 16 -16.27 -7.57 -4.53
CA TYR A 16 -16.07 -6.15 -4.82
C TYR A 16 -15.14 -5.91 -6.01
N LEU A 17 -14.17 -6.80 -6.21
CA LEU A 17 -13.20 -6.77 -7.29
C LEU A 17 -13.19 -8.11 -8.01
N ARG A 18 -13.72 -8.17 -9.23
CA ARG A 18 -13.73 -9.42 -10.01
C ARG A 18 -12.34 -10.03 -10.17
N ASN A 19 -11.32 -9.19 -10.39
CA ASN A 19 -9.91 -9.58 -10.45
C ASN A 19 -9.05 -8.54 -9.72
N PRO A 20 -8.71 -8.77 -8.42
CA PRO A 20 -7.91 -7.86 -7.64
C PRO A 20 -6.51 -7.59 -8.21
N ASN A 21 -5.82 -8.62 -8.71
CA ASN A 21 -4.50 -8.48 -9.32
C ASN A 21 -4.57 -7.51 -10.49
N ARG A 22 -5.43 -7.77 -11.47
CA ARG A 22 -5.59 -6.92 -12.65
C ARG A 22 -5.98 -5.48 -12.28
N PHE A 23 -6.76 -5.31 -11.21
CA PHE A 23 -7.13 -3.97 -10.73
C PHE A 23 -5.90 -3.21 -10.24
N ILE A 24 -5.09 -3.81 -9.39
CA ILE A 24 -3.87 -3.19 -8.85
C ILE A 24 -2.84 -2.98 -9.96
N ASP A 25 -2.59 -3.97 -10.81
CA ASP A 25 -1.63 -3.88 -11.92
C ASP A 25 -1.91 -2.69 -12.83
N LYS A 26 -3.18 -2.47 -13.18
CA LYS A 26 -3.58 -1.29 -13.96
C LYS A 26 -3.21 0.02 -13.28
N LYS A 27 -3.41 0.11 -11.95
CA LYS A 27 -3.10 1.32 -11.17
C LYS A 27 -1.60 1.54 -11.05
N ILE A 28 -0.84 0.48 -10.83
CA ILE A 28 0.62 0.51 -10.77
C ILE A 28 1.22 0.89 -12.14
N THR A 29 0.68 0.35 -13.23
CA THR A 29 1.10 0.73 -14.59
C THR A 29 0.90 2.22 -14.84
N LEU A 30 -0.24 2.79 -14.45
CA LEU A 30 -0.50 4.23 -14.55
C LEU A 30 0.48 5.04 -13.68
N LEU A 31 0.72 4.61 -12.46
CA LEU A 31 1.65 5.25 -11.54
C LEU A 31 3.07 5.27 -12.12
N ASN A 32 3.56 4.14 -12.59
CA ASN A 32 4.89 4.00 -13.20
C ASN A 32 5.06 4.84 -14.46
N LYS A 33 4.03 4.90 -15.30
CA LYS A 33 4.05 5.71 -16.54
C LYS A 33 4.14 7.20 -16.25
N LYS A 34 3.37 7.68 -15.28
CA LYS A 34 3.25 9.11 -14.97
C LYS A 34 4.26 9.61 -13.93
N ASN A 35 4.80 8.72 -13.10
CA ASN A 35 5.75 9.09 -12.03
C ASN A 35 7.19 8.79 -12.44
N LYS A 36 8.00 9.85 -12.54
CA LYS A 36 9.42 9.75 -12.92
C LYS A 36 10.36 9.37 -11.77
N LEU A 37 9.86 9.35 -10.51
CA LEU A 37 10.69 9.16 -9.31
C LEU A 37 11.34 7.77 -9.22
N PHE A 38 10.75 6.74 -9.87
CA PHE A 38 11.19 5.34 -9.73
C PHE A 38 11.76 4.75 -11.02
N LYS A 39 12.31 5.60 -11.92
CA LYS A 39 12.78 5.13 -13.24
C LYS A 39 14.04 4.27 -13.21
N LYS A 40 14.88 4.46 -12.19
CA LYS A 40 16.21 3.81 -12.12
C LYS A 40 16.18 2.41 -11.47
N ASN A 41 15.23 2.15 -10.61
CA ASN A 41 15.15 0.94 -9.79
C ASN A 41 13.81 0.25 -9.95
N THR A 42 13.78 -1.05 -9.69
CA THR A 42 12.55 -1.82 -9.46
C THR A 42 12.32 -1.92 -7.97
N LEU A 43 11.23 -1.32 -7.47
CA LEU A 43 10.82 -1.34 -6.08
C LEU A 43 9.66 -2.31 -5.93
N ILE A 44 9.89 -3.40 -5.20
CA ILE A 44 8.96 -4.53 -5.09
C ILE A 44 8.28 -4.50 -3.73
N CYS A 45 6.98 -4.69 -3.66
CA CYS A 45 6.27 -4.91 -2.40
C CYS A 45 5.18 -5.96 -2.55
N SER A 46 4.73 -6.54 -1.42
CA SER A 46 3.56 -7.42 -1.38
C SER A 46 2.33 -6.65 -0.89
N LEU A 47 1.17 -6.95 -1.47
CA LEU A 47 -0.12 -6.43 -1.05
C LEU A 47 -1.04 -7.60 -0.71
N LEU A 48 -1.24 -7.83 0.59
CA LEU A 48 -2.10 -8.88 1.11
C LEU A 48 -3.53 -8.35 1.29
N LEU A 49 -4.46 -8.89 0.53
CA LEU A 49 -5.90 -8.59 0.63
C LEU A 49 -6.56 -9.58 1.61
N SER A 50 -6.73 -9.15 2.86
CA SER A 50 -7.09 -9.98 4.02
C SER A 50 -8.39 -9.53 4.69
N GLY A 51 -8.63 -9.97 5.90
CA GLY A 51 -9.79 -9.66 6.73
C GLY A 51 -9.42 -9.30 8.17
N ALA A 52 -10.45 -9.03 8.99
CA ALA A 52 -10.30 -8.51 10.34
C ALA A 52 -9.49 -9.42 11.27
N LYS A 53 -9.68 -10.74 11.19
CA LYS A 53 -9.01 -11.72 12.07
C LYS A 53 -7.51 -11.71 11.85
N GLU A 54 -7.08 -11.80 10.60
CA GLU A 54 -5.67 -11.81 10.22
C GLU A 54 -4.97 -10.53 10.64
N ILE A 55 -5.54 -9.38 10.27
CA ILE A 55 -4.92 -8.08 10.56
C ILE A 55 -4.87 -7.79 12.07
N LYS A 56 -5.86 -8.25 12.85
CA LYS A 56 -5.83 -8.18 14.32
C LYS A 56 -4.69 -9.01 14.90
N ASN A 57 -4.49 -10.23 14.39
CA ASN A 57 -3.40 -11.10 14.82
C ASN A 57 -2.03 -10.49 14.52
N LEU A 58 -1.84 -9.96 13.32
CA LEU A 58 -0.60 -9.29 12.92
C LEU A 58 -0.35 -8.01 13.73
N ASN A 59 -1.40 -7.21 13.97
CA ASN A 59 -1.30 -6.01 14.80
C ASN A 59 -0.91 -6.33 16.25
N LYS A 60 -1.48 -7.41 16.81
CA LYS A 60 -1.12 -7.90 18.15
C LYS A 60 0.34 -8.39 18.19
N LYS A 61 0.74 -9.21 17.21
CA LYS A 61 2.08 -9.83 17.16
C LYS A 61 3.20 -8.81 16.96
N PHE A 62 3.04 -7.88 16.00
CA PHE A 62 4.12 -7.00 15.58
C PHE A 62 4.04 -5.58 16.15
N ARG A 63 2.86 -5.11 16.53
CA ARG A 63 2.66 -3.77 17.10
C ARG A 63 2.14 -3.78 18.53
N LYS A 64 1.95 -4.97 19.13
CA LYS A 64 1.43 -5.17 20.50
C LYS A 64 0.05 -4.51 20.70
N LYS A 65 -0.73 -4.33 19.64
CA LYS A 65 -2.07 -3.72 19.67
C LYS A 65 -3.12 -4.77 19.36
N ASN A 66 -3.92 -5.16 20.37
CA ASN A 66 -4.98 -6.16 20.21
C ASN A 66 -6.26 -5.58 19.59
N LYS A 67 -6.13 -4.94 18.43
CA LYS A 67 -7.26 -4.37 17.68
C LYS A 67 -7.07 -4.53 16.19
N SER A 68 -8.18 -4.60 15.45
CA SER A 68 -8.19 -4.55 14.00
C SER A 68 -8.02 -3.12 13.49
N THR A 69 -7.43 -2.96 12.32
CA THR A 69 -7.29 -1.70 11.60
C THR A 69 -7.60 -1.92 10.13
N ASP A 70 -7.68 -0.87 9.35
CA ASP A 70 -7.95 -0.89 7.90
C ASP A 70 -6.72 -1.32 7.09
N VAL A 71 -5.54 -0.84 7.45
CA VAL A 71 -4.27 -1.13 6.78
C VAL A 71 -3.14 -1.28 7.80
N LEU A 72 -2.21 -2.20 7.51
CA LEU A 72 -0.90 -2.33 8.15
C LEU A 72 0.18 -2.30 7.09
N SER A 73 1.29 -1.65 7.41
CA SER A 73 2.50 -1.66 6.58
C SER A 73 3.68 -2.10 7.41
N PHE A 74 4.47 -2.99 6.84
CA PHE A 74 5.69 -3.54 7.43
C PHE A 74 6.86 -3.21 6.51
N PRO A 75 7.49 -2.02 6.65
CA PRO A 75 8.69 -1.68 5.91
C PRO A 75 9.80 -2.67 6.20
N PHE A 76 10.48 -3.16 5.16
CA PHE A 76 11.60 -4.09 5.29
C PHE A 76 12.87 -3.37 5.76
N TYR A 77 13.01 -2.10 5.39
CA TYR A 77 14.12 -1.24 5.76
C TYR A 77 13.65 0.01 6.51
N GLU A 78 14.48 0.51 7.42
CA GLU A 78 14.37 1.88 7.90
C GLU A 78 14.73 2.86 6.78
N LYS A 79 14.27 4.11 6.88
CA LYS A 79 14.41 5.12 5.82
C LYS A 79 15.84 5.31 5.32
N ASN A 80 16.80 5.38 6.23
CA ASN A 80 18.22 5.56 5.86
C ASN A 80 18.78 4.33 5.15
N GLN A 81 18.43 3.14 5.62
CA GLN A 81 18.79 1.87 5.00
C GLN A 81 18.18 1.75 3.60
N LEU A 82 16.89 2.08 3.45
CA LEU A 82 16.19 2.08 2.18
C LEU A 82 16.88 2.98 1.15
N ASN A 83 17.23 4.21 1.54
CA ASN A 83 17.91 5.15 0.64
C ASN A 83 19.28 4.60 0.17
N ASN A 84 20.02 3.93 1.06
CA ASN A 84 21.28 3.30 0.70
C ASN A 84 21.09 2.11 -0.25
N LYS A 85 20.05 1.30 -0.02
CA LYS A 85 19.69 0.18 -0.90
C LYS A 85 19.30 0.64 -2.30
N ILE A 86 18.43 1.64 -2.41
CA ILE A 86 18.00 2.22 -3.69
C ILE A 86 19.20 2.79 -4.50
N ARG A 87 20.23 3.29 -3.82
CA ARG A 87 21.44 3.78 -4.52
C ARG A 87 22.34 2.67 -5.06
N LYS A 88 22.36 1.51 -4.40
CA LYS A 88 23.30 0.42 -4.68
C LYS A 88 22.69 -0.71 -5.51
N GLU A 89 21.39 -0.95 -5.39
CA GLU A 89 20.72 -2.12 -5.94
C GLU A 89 19.69 -1.72 -7.00
N LYS A 90 19.59 -2.50 -8.08
CA LYS A 90 18.60 -2.28 -9.15
C LYS A 90 17.20 -2.71 -8.71
N GLU A 91 17.11 -3.73 -7.86
CA GLU A 91 15.86 -4.26 -7.32
C GLU A 91 15.89 -4.19 -5.81
N VAL A 92 14.85 -3.62 -5.20
CA VAL A 92 14.74 -3.45 -3.75
C VAL A 92 13.37 -3.88 -3.29
N TYR A 93 13.33 -4.83 -2.36
CA TYR A 93 12.10 -5.21 -1.69
C TYR A 93 11.76 -4.19 -0.59
N LEU A 94 10.57 -3.59 -0.69
CA LEU A 94 10.15 -2.53 0.22
C LEU A 94 9.49 -3.05 1.50
N GLY A 95 8.82 -4.21 1.43
CA GLY A 95 8.05 -4.79 2.52
C GLY A 95 6.61 -5.14 2.14
N ASP A 96 5.75 -5.29 3.15
CA ASP A 96 4.38 -5.79 3.00
C ASP A 96 3.33 -4.75 3.38
N ILE A 97 2.23 -4.73 2.62
CA ILE A 97 1.00 -3.99 2.93
C ILE A 97 -0.12 -4.99 3.12
N ILE A 98 -0.90 -4.86 4.19
CA ILE A 98 -2.03 -5.73 4.48
C ILE A 98 -3.28 -4.88 4.63
N ILE A 99 -4.33 -5.17 3.85
CA ILE A 99 -5.58 -4.43 3.87
C ILE A 99 -6.72 -5.32 4.38
N ASN A 100 -7.50 -4.76 5.30
CA ASN A 100 -8.64 -5.40 5.91
C ASN A 100 -9.93 -5.08 5.15
N LEU A 101 -10.49 -6.06 4.43
CA LEU A 101 -11.75 -5.89 3.70
C LEU A 101 -12.88 -5.33 4.58
N ASN A 102 -12.95 -5.74 5.85
CA ASN A 102 -14.03 -5.33 6.75
C ASN A 102 -14.02 -3.83 7.05
N GLN A 103 -12.87 -3.20 6.97
CA GLN A 103 -12.65 -1.77 7.23
C GLN A 103 -12.66 -0.89 5.98
N VAL A 104 -12.62 -1.47 4.77
CA VAL A 104 -12.77 -0.68 3.54
C VAL A 104 -14.19 -0.12 3.49
N LYS A 105 -14.29 1.20 3.36
CA LYS A 105 -15.56 1.94 3.35
C LYS A 105 -16.29 1.85 1.99
N LYS A 106 -17.56 2.30 1.96
CA LYS A 106 -18.34 2.48 0.72
C LYS A 106 -18.58 1.20 -0.09
N LYS A 107 -18.76 0.06 0.57
CA LYS A 107 -18.99 -1.25 -0.07
C LYS A 107 -20.24 -1.32 -0.94
N ASN A 108 -21.24 -0.50 -0.68
CA ASN A 108 -22.48 -0.38 -1.46
C ASN A 108 -22.29 0.35 -2.80
N ASN A 109 -21.14 0.95 -3.05
CA ASN A 109 -20.82 1.66 -4.29
C ASN A 109 -19.44 1.22 -4.81
N LYS A 110 -19.41 0.45 -5.90
CA LYS A 110 -18.19 -0.11 -6.46
C LYS A 110 -17.12 0.93 -6.82
N ALA A 111 -17.53 2.08 -7.35
CA ALA A 111 -16.58 3.14 -7.71
C ALA A 111 -15.93 3.74 -6.45
N LYS A 112 -16.74 4.11 -5.47
CA LYS A 112 -16.27 4.65 -4.19
C LYS A 112 -15.46 3.64 -3.38
N PHE A 113 -15.84 2.35 -3.41
CA PHE A 113 -15.04 1.28 -2.80
C PHE A 113 -13.63 1.20 -3.38
N LYS A 114 -13.51 1.27 -4.71
CA LYS A 114 -12.20 1.27 -5.39
C LYS A 114 -11.36 2.51 -5.05
N GLU A 115 -12.00 3.67 -4.89
CA GLU A 115 -11.31 4.89 -4.44
C GLU A 115 -10.78 4.74 -3.00
N GLU A 116 -11.58 4.20 -2.08
CA GLU A 116 -11.15 3.94 -0.71
C GLU A 116 -10.01 2.91 -0.65
N LEU A 117 -10.11 1.83 -1.43
CA LEU A 117 -9.03 0.85 -1.57
C LEU A 117 -7.74 1.51 -2.09
N ASN A 118 -7.85 2.36 -3.11
CA ASN A 118 -6.70 3.09 -3.65
C ASN A 118 -6.01 3.97 -2.59
N LYS A 119 -6.77 4.66 -1.74
CA LYS A 119 -6.21 5.44 -0.63
C LYS A 119 -5.42 4.56 0.34
N LEU A 120 -5.96 3.39 0.70
CA LEU A 120 -5.33 2.48 1.66
C LEU A 120 -4.00 1.91 1.16
N TRP A 121 -3.96 1.38 -0.07
CA TRP A 121 -2.71 0.81 -0.58
C TRP A 121 -1.67 1.89 -0.91
N ILE A 122 -2.08 3.10 -1.36
CA ILE A 122 -1.16 4.24 -1.54
C ILE A 122 -0.56 4.66 -0.20
N HIS A 123 -1.39 4.80 0.84
CA HIS A 123 -0.94 5.11 2.20
C HIS A 123 0.10 4.09 2.68
N GLY A 124 -0.22 2.80 2.53
CA GLY A 124 0.70 1.72 2.86
C GLY A 124 2.01 1.78 2.08
N LEU A 125 1.95 2.03 0.77
CA LEU A 125 3.13 2.15 -0.07
C LEU A 125 4.02 3.33 0.36
N LEU A 126 3.44 4.46 0.74
CA LEU A 126 4.22 5.61 1.22
C LEU A 126 4.95 5.29 2.53
N HIS A 127 4.34 4.52 3.44
CA HIS A 127 5.05 4.01 4.62
C HIS A 127 6.23 3.11 4.24
N LEU A 128 6.06 2.21 3.26
CA LEU A 128 7.16 1.36 2.78
C LEU A 128 8.29 2.19 2.14
N LEU A 129 7.97 3.34 1.56
CA LEU A 129 8.94 4.30 1.02
C LEU A 129 9.58 5.21 2.08
N GLY A 130 9.29 4.97 3.36
CA GLY A 130 9.88 5.68 4.49
C GLY A 130 9.23 7.03 4.83
N TYR A 131 8.01 7.28 4.32
CA TYR A 131 7.21 8.42 4.77
C TYR A 131 6.41 8.03 6.03
N ASP A 132 6.23 9.00 6.91
CA ASP A 132 5.51 8.83 8.18
C ASP A 132 4.65 10.06 8.47
N HIS A 133 3.83 10.01 9.51
CA HIS A 133 2.94 11.11 9.92
C HIS A 133 2.99 11.38 11.44
N LYS A 134 4.16 11.15 12.05
CA LYS A 134 4.37 11.38 13.50
C LYS A 134 4.44 12.87 13.87
N SER A 135 4.92 13.72 12.96
CA SER A 135 4.92 15.16 13.13
C SER A 135 3.99 15.85 12.13
N ASN A 136 3.59 17.09 12.41
CA ASN A 136 2.75 17.88 11.50
C ASN A 136 3.38 18.04 10.11
N SER A 137 4.69 18.30 10.05
CA SER A 137 5.41 18.42 8.79
C SER A 137 5.39 17.12 7.98
N GLN A 138 5.66 15.99 8.62
CA GLN A 138 5.59 14.66 8.00
C GLN A 138 4.18 14.35 7.50
N TYR A 139 3.16 14.65 8.32
CA TYR A 139 1.76 14.47 7.95
C TYR A 139 1.40 15.24 6.69
N LEU A 140 1.74 16.54 6.62
CA LEU A 140 1.46 17.37 5.45
C LEU A 140 2.19 16.88 4.19
N GLN A 141 3.45 16.44 4.34
CA GLN A 141 4.23 15.86 3.24
C GLN A 141 3.56 14.58 2.72
N MET A 142 3.20 13.67 3.62
CA MET A 142 2.56 12.41 3.26
C MET A 142 1.20 12.63 2.60
N GLN A 143 0.37 13.53 3.14
CA GLN A 143 -0.93 13.89 2.56
C GLN A 143 -0.79 14.47 1.14
N LYS A 144 0.23 15.31 0.89
CA LYS A 144 0.52 15.84 -0.45
C LYS A 144 0.86 14.72 -1.44
N LEU A 145 1.64 13.74 -1.00
CA LEU A 145 2.01 12.58 -1.84
C LEU A 145 0.82 11.64 -2.07
N GLU A 146 0.01 11.39 -1.08
CA GLU A 146 -1.24 10.62 -1.22
C GLU A 146 -2.17 11.24 -2.28
N LYS A 147 -2.39 12.55 -2.21
CA LYS A 147 -3.18 13.28 -3.22
C LYS A 147 -2.56 13.17 -4.61
N LYS A 148 -1.24 13.35 -4.73
CA LYS A 148 -0.50 13.24 -5.99
C LYS A 148 -0.63 11.83 -6.58
N PHE A 149 -0.38 10.77 -5.80
CA PHE A 149 -0.45 9.39 -6.28
C PHE A 149 -1.87 9.00 -6.65
N SER A 150 -2.86 9.41 -5.83
CA SER A 150 -4.28 9.19 -6.15
C SER A 150 -4.71 9.86 -7.46
N TYR A 151 -4.17 11.03 -7.77
CA TYR A 151 -4.40 11.70 -9.06
C TYR A 151 -3.75 10.96 -10.23
N LEU A 152 -2.50 10.50 -10.06
CA LEU A 152 -1.75 9.81 -11.12
C LEU A 152 -2.39 8.49 -11.56
N ILE A 153 -3.11 7.81 -10.67
CA ILE A 153 -3.75 6.52 -10.95
C ILE A 153 -5.21 6.63 -11.43
N LYS A 154 -5.72 7.82 -11.60
CA LYS A 154 -7.03 8.05 -12.24
C LYS A 154 -6.93 7.88 -13.73
#